data_6302c66dc254a8d9c81fb2ef1498e6fc
#
_entry.id   6302c66dc254a8d9c81fb2ef1498e6fc
#
_cell.length_a   1.000
_cell.length_b   1.000
_cell.length_c   1.000
_cell.angle_alpha   90.00
_cell.angle_beta   90.00
_cell.angle_gamma   90.00
#
_symmetry.space_group_name_H-M   'P 1'
#
loop_
_entity.id
_entity.type
_entity.pdbx_description
1 polymer ?
#
loop_
_entity_poly.entity_id
_entity_poly.type
_entity_poly.pdbx_seq_one_letter_code
_entity_poly.pdbx_strand_id
1 'polypeptide(L)'
;MPRYEFIKREISWQSPVFFTPVDKQGGLKEAELKTLILEQYQAAGIAPESVDSGAIIITGESAKTRNARPAVMALSRSLGDFVVASAGPHLESVIAGHGAGAQTLSEQRLCRVLNIDIGGGTANYALFDAGKISGTACLNVGGRLLETDSQGRVVYAHKPGQMIVDECFGPGTDARSLTGAQLAQVTRRMAELIVEVIDGTLSPLAQALMQTGLLPAGVTPEIITLSGGVGECYRHQPADPFCFADIGPLLATALHDHPRLREMNVQFPAQTVRATVIGAGAHTLSLSGSTIWLEGVQLPLRNFW
;
A
#
# COMPACT_ATOMS: atom_id res chain seq x y z
N MET A 1 1.75 12.41 31.93
CA MET A 1 2.05 11.08 31.35
C MET A 1 3.44 11.13 30.78
N PRO A 2 4.32 10.16 31.06
CA PRO A 2 5.63 10.12 30.42
C PRO A 2 5.47 10.05 28.89
N ARG A 3 6.09 10.97 28.17
CA ARG A 3 6.19 10.89 26.71
C ARG A 3 7.44 10.08 26.40
N TYR A 4 7.28 9.02 25.64
CA TYR A 4 8.41 8.29 25.07
C TYR A 4 8.86 9.06 23.82
N GLU A 5 10.10 9.52 23.83
CA GLU A 5 10.73 10.13 22.66
C GLU A 5 11.81 9.20 22.13
N PHE A 6 11.90 9.09 20.80
CA PHE A 6 12.98 8.34 20.18
C PHE A 6 14.31 9.09 20.42
N ILE A 7 15.22 8.49 21.12
CA ILE A 7 16.58 9.03 21.31
C ILE A 7 17.36 8.91 19.99
N LYS A 8 17.16 7.80 19.25
CA LYS A 8 17.80 7.54 17.97
C LYS A 8 16.87 6.68 17.11
N ARG A 9 16.78 7.01 15.81
CA ARG A 9 16.08 6.22 14.81
C ARG A 9 17.04 5.94 13.67
N GLU A 10 17.40 4.68 13.48
CA GLU A 10 18.36 4.25 12.48
C GLU A 10 17.86 2.96 11.83
N ILE A 11 17.96 2.87 10.51
CA ILE A 11 17.67 1.65 9.76
C ILE A 11 18.98 0.86 9.70
N SER A 12 19.06 -0.23 10.45
CA SER A 12 20.25 -1.10 10.47
C SER A 12 20.32 -2.06 9.29
N TRP A 13 19.15 -2.48 8.78
CA TRP A 13 19.04 -3.42 7.66
C TRP A 13 17.76 -3.20 6.87
N GLN A 14 17.86 -3.42 5.55
CA GLN A 14 16.70 -3.47 4.64
C GLN A 14 16.86 -4.64 3.67
N SER A 15 15.90 -5.58 3.68
CA SER A 15 15.85 -6.64 2.67
C SER A 15 15.55 -6.08 1.27
N PRO A 16 15.89 -6.78 0.19
CA PRO A 16 15.23 -6.60 -1.10
C PRO A 16 13.71 -6.75 -0.98
N VAL A 17 12.97 -6.28 -1.98
CA VAL A 17 11.53 -6.51 -2.07
C VAL A 17 11.31 -7.87 -2.74
N PHE A 18 10.51 -8.72 -2.12
CA PHE A 18 10.16 -10.04 -2.63
C PHE A 18 8.65 -10.12 -2.87
N PHE A 19 8.26 -10.93 -3.83
CA PHE A 19 6.86 -11.30 -3.98
C PHE A 19 6.46 -12.25 -2.85
N THR A 20 5.30 -12.00 -2.27
CA THR A 20 4.73 -12.87 -1.24
C THR A 20 4.43 -14.24 -1.86
N PRO A 21 5.01 -15.34 -1.33
CA PRO A 21 4.72 -16.68 -1.84
C PRO A 21 3.25 -17.06 -1.64
N VAL A 22 2.55 -17.30 -2.73
CA VAL A 22 1.15 -17.74 -2.73
C VAL A 22 0.96 -19.03 -3.52
N ASP A 23 -0.02 -19.83 -3.16
CA ASP A 23 -0.40 -21.04 -3.90
C ASP A 23 -1.32 -20.69 -5.09
N LYS A 24 -1.72 -21.71 -5.85
CA LYS A 24 -2.61 -21.52 -7.01
C LYS A 24 -4.01 -21.01 -6.65
N GLN A 25 -4.42 -21.12 -5.39
CA GLN A 25 -5.68 -20.62 -4.86
C GLN A 25 -5.53 -19.24 -4.18
N GLY A 26 -4.33 -18.65 -4.24
CA GLY A 26 -4.02 -17.36 -3.63
C GLY A 26 -3.69 -17.44 -2.13
N GLY A 27 -3.65 -18.63 -1.53
CA GLY A 27 -3.29 -18.83 -0.13
C GLY A 27 -1.81 -18.59 0.12
N LEU A 28 -1.45 -18.05 1.30
CA LEU A 28 -0.06 -17.85 1.69
C LEU A 28 0.67 -19.19 1.88
N LYS A 29 1.82 -19.34 1.27
CA LYS A 29 2.73 -20.48 1.47
C LYS A 29 3.61 -20.22 2.68
N GLU A 30 3.13 -20.63 3.85
CA GLU A 30 3.74 -20.32 5.15
C GLU A 30 5.22 -20.77 5.24
N ALA A 31 5.53 -21.99 4.79
CA ALA A 31 6.88 -22.52 4.87
C ALA A 31 7.88 -21.74 3.99
N GLU A 32 7.48 -21.42 2.75
CA GLU A 32 8.31 -20.62 1.83
C GLU A 32 8.50 -19.20 2.37
N LEU A 33 7.43 -18.59 2.91
CA LEU A 33 7.49 -17.25 3.49
C LEU A 33 8.41 -17.22 4.73
N LYS A 34 8.32 -18.23 5.59
CA LYS A 34 9.20 -18.37 6.76
C LYS A 34 10.67 -18.52 6.35
N THR A 35 10.95 -19.36 5.39
CA THR A 35 12.32 -19.55 4.86
C THR A 35 12.87 -18.23 4.34
N LEU A 36 12.11 -17.54 3.50
CA LEU A 36 12.50 -16.25 2.93
C LEU A 36 12.83 -15.22 4.02
N ILE A 37 12.03 -15.14 5.07
CA ILE A 37 12.27 -14.19 6.18
C ILE A 37 13.53 -14.57 6.95
N LEU A 38 13.72 -15.85 7.28
CA LEU A 38 14.91 -16.31 8.02
C LEU A 38 16.20 -16.09 7.22
N GLU A 39 16.17 -16.28 5.90
CA GLU A 39 17.29 -15.93 5.03
C GLU A 39 17.64 -14.44 5.12
N GLN A 40 16.64 -13.56 5.28
CA GLN A 40 16.89 -12.13 5.43
C GLN A 40 17.49 -11.79 6.81
N TYR A 41 17.07 -12.46 7.87
CA TYR A 41 17.70 -12.34 9.18
C TYR A 41 19.18 -12.76 9.14
N GLN A 42 19.46 -13.88 8.47
CA GLN A 42 20.83 -14.37 8.28
C GLN A 42 21.67 -13.36 7.47
N ALA A 43 21.13 -12.84 6.36
CA ALA A 43 21.80 -11.84 5.53
C ALA A 43 22.07 -10.52 6.30
N ALA A 44 21.19 -10.17 7.22
CA ALA A 44 21.33 -9.01 8.08
C ALA A 44 22.36 -9.23 9.22
N GLY A 45 22.75 -10.48 9.50
CA GLY A 45 23.55 -10.82 10.69
C GLY A 45 22.80 -10.61 12.02
N ILE A 46 21.47 -10.67 11.98
CA ILE A 46 20.59 -10.46 13.14
C ILE A 46 20.03 -11.81 13.58
N ALA A 47 20.19 -12.18 14.83
CA ALA A 47 19.50 -13.33 15.39
C ALA A 47 18.04 -12.98 15.68
N PRO A 48 17.05 -13.76 15.25
CA PRO A 48 15.64 -13.46 15.50
C PRO A 48 15.32 -13.21 16.97
N GLU A 49 15.98 -13.94 17.86
CA GLU A 49 15.81 -13.85 19.32
C GLU A 49 16.34 -12.54 19.90
N SER A 50 17.16 -11.79 19.16
CA SER A 50 17.69 -10.48 19.56
C SER A 50 16.74 -9.32 19.27
N VAL A 51 15.61 -9.60 18.63
CA VAL A 51 14.61 -8.57 18.29
C VAL A 51 13.59 -8.47 19.41
N ASP A 52 13.60 -7.36 20.12
CA ASP A 52 12.72 -7.13 21.28
C ASP A 52 11.23 -7.02 20.86
N SER A 53 10.95 -6.43 19.71
CA SER A 53 9.58 -6.34 19.20
C SER A 53 9.57 -6.14 17.69
N GLY A 54 8.49 -6.55 17.04
CA GLY A 54 8.30 -6.37 15.61
C GLY A 54 6.82 -6.26 15.22
N ALA A 55 6.58 -5.90 13.99
CA ALA A 55 5.23 -5.86 13.41
C ALA A 55 5.19 -6.60 12.08
N ILE A 56 4.16 -7.41 11.90
CA ILE A 56 3.82 -8.02 10.61
C ILE A 56 2.50 -7.42 10.15
N ILE A 57 2.52 -6.84 8.96
CA ILE A 57 1.34 -6.23 8.37
C ILE A 57 0.99 -6.98 7.12
N ILE A 58 -0.27 -7.36 7.03
CA ILE A 58 -0.84 -7.95 5.82
C ILE A 58 -1.77 -6.92 5.22
N THR A 59 -1.56 -6.61 3.95
CA THR A 59 -2.33 -5.63 3.20
C THR A 59 -2.83 -6.22 1.87
N GLY A 60 -3.74 -5.52 1.22
CA GLY A 60 -4.21 -5.82 -0.11
C GLY A 60 -4.88 -7.19 -0.24
N GLU A 61 -4.69 -7.84 -1.40
CA GLU A 61 -5.31 -9.13 -1.70
C GLU A 61 -4.81 -10.27 -0.78
N SER A 62 -3.55 -10.21 -0.33
CA SER A 62 -3.00 -11.19 0.62
C SER A 62 -3.76 -11.20 1.95
N ALA A 63 -4.29 -10.06 2.39
CA ALA A 63 -5.08 -9.97 3.63
C ALA A 63 -6.45 -10.64 3.52
N LYS A 64 -6.97 -10.78 2.30
CA LYS A 64 -8.28 -11.40 2.01
C LYS A 64 -8.21 -12.92 1.89
N THR A 65 -7.01 -13.50 1.85
CA THR A 65 -6.86 -14.94 1.70
C THR A 65 -7.31 -15.68 2.95
N ARG A 66 -7.90 -16.85 2.76
CA ARG A 66 -8.51 -17.66 3.83
C ARG A 66 -7.54 -18.06 4.93
N ASN A 67 -6.23 -18.21 4.61
CA ASN A 67 -5.19 -18.60 5.56
C ASN A 67 -4.27 -17.43 5.97
N ALA A 68 -4.54 -16.18 5.56
CA ALA A 68 -3.66 -15.04 5.83
C ALA A 68 -3.38 -14.88 7.33
N ARG A 69 -4.43 -14.79 8.14
CA ARG A 69 -4.29 -14.60 9.58
C ARG A 69 -3.63 -15.79 10.29
N PRO A 70 -4.03 -17.07 10.07
CA PRO A 70 -3.32 -18.21 10.62
C PRO A 70 -1.84 -18.28 10.25
N ALA A 71 -1.50 -18.08 8.98
CA ALA A 71 -0.12 -18.15 8.49
C ALA A 71 0.76 -17.09 9.15
N VAL A 72 0.27 -15.86 9.25
CA VAL A 72 1.04 -14.77 9.87
C VAL A 72 1.12 -14.91 11.38
N MET A 73 0.10 -15.43 12.03
CA MET A 73 0.16 -15.75 13.47
C MET A 73 1.17 -16.87 13.77
N ALA A 74 1.31 -17.86 12.89
CA ALA A 74 2.33 -18.89 13.01
C ALA A 74 3.75 -18.31 12.81
N LEU A 75 3.91 -17.42 11.82
CA LEU A 75 5.15 -16.68 11.58
C LEU A 75 5.54 -15.82 12.78
N SER A 76 4.62 -15.03 13.33
CA SER A 76 4.90 -14.15 14.47
C SER A 76 5.47 -14.92 15.64
N ARG A 77 4.89 -16.07 15.96
CA ARG A 77 5.37 -16.94 17.06
C ARG A 77 6.78 -17.51 16.83
N SER A 78 7.21 -17.64 15.58
CA SER A 78 8.53 -18.19 15.23
C SER A 78 9.62 -17.13 15.10
N LEU A 79 9.24 -15.85 15.08
CA LEU A 79 10.15 -14.71 14.89
C LEU A 79 10.34 -13.86 16.15
N GLY A 80 9.59 -14.13 17.23
CA GLY A 80 9.64 -13.37 18.48
C GLY A 80 8.31 -12.68 18.82
N ASP A 81 8.34 -11.65 19.67
CA ASP A 81 7.16 -10.86 20.07
C ASP A 81 6.73 -9.90 18.96
N PHE A 82 6.04 -10.44 17.94
CA PHE A 82 5.56 -9.66 16.81
C PHE A 82 4.08 -9.37 16.92
N VAL A 83 3.72 -8.10 16.77
CA VAL A 83 2.34 -7.69 16.60
C VAL A 83 1.89 -7.98 15.16
N VAL A 84 0.79 -8.70 15.04
CA VAL A 84 0.16 -8.97 13.75
C VAL A 84 -0.98 -8.00 13.54
N ALA A 85 -0.87 -7.15 12.54
CA ALA A 85 -1.92 -6.23 12.12
C ALA A 85 -2.44 -6.62 10.74
N SER A 86 -3.74 -6.84 10.64
CA SER A 86 -4.46 -6.82 9.36
C SER A 86 -5.05 -5.43 9.22
N ALA A 87 -4.44 -4.62 8.40
CA ALA A 87 -4.93 -3.28 8.15
C ALA A 87 -6.07 -3.36 7.11
N GLY A 88 -7.28 -2.90 7.50
CA GLY A 88 -8.29 -2.58 6.50
C GLY A 88 -7.87 -1.36 5.68
N PRO A 89 -8.54 -1.09 4.54
CA PRO A 89 -8.12 -0.03 3.60
C PRO A 89 -7.94 1.35 4.25
N HIS A 90 -8.78 1.68 5.23
CA HIS A 90 -8.69 2.93 5.97
C HIS A 90 -7.37 3.06 6.74
N LEU A 91 -7.04 2.04 7.56
CA LEU A 91 -5.83 2.04 8.37
C LEU A 91 -4.58 1.94 7.48
N GLU A 92 -4.64 1.14 6.41
CA GLU A 92 -3.55 1.01 5.43
C GLU A 92 -3.20 2.37 4.81
N SER A 93 -4.22 3.14 4.38
CA SER A 93 -4.04 4.49 3.84
C SER A 93 -3.35 5.43 4.83
N VAL A 94 -3.81 5.43 6.10
CA VAL A 94 -3.23 6.27 7.15
C VAL A 94 -1.78 5.89 7.42
N ILE A 95 -1.50 4.60 7.59
CA ILE A 95 -0.15 4.09 7.86
C ILE A 95 0.81 4.44 6.70
N ALA A 96 0.39 4.24 5.45
CA ALA A 96 1.19 4.61 4.29
C ALA A 96 1.47 6.12 4.24
N GLY A 97 0.48 6.95 4.52
CA GLY A 97 0.63 8.41 4.57
C GLY A 97 1.60 8.88 5.67
N HIS A 98 1.57 8.23 6.85
CA HIS A 98 2.54 8.48 7.91
C HIS A 98 3.96 8.07 7.49
N GLY A 99 4.11 6.88 6.93
CA GLY A 99 5.41 6.37 6.49
C GLY A 99 6.01 7.15 5.33
N ALA A 100 5.18 7.69 4.44
CA ALA A 100 5.59 8.61 3.38
C ALA A 100 5.93 10.02 3.92
N GLY A 101 5.65 10.32 5.19
CA GLY A 101 5.89 11.63 5.79
C GLY A 101 4.86 12.69 5.41
N ALA A 102 3.73 12.31 4.80
CA ALA A 102 2.69 13.24 4.36
C ALA A 102 2.04 13.99 5.53
N GLN A 103 1.85 13.31 6.67
CA GLN A 103 1.36 13.95 7.90
C GLN A 103 2.33 15.04 8.37
N THR A 104 3.61 14.71 8.50
CA THR A 104 4.64 15.65 8.95
C THR A 104 4.76 16.84 8.01
N LEU A 105 4.69 16.60 6.70
CA LEU A 105 4.70 17.65 5.70
C LEU A 105 3.48 18.57 5.85
N SER A 106 2.29 18.00 6.05
CA SER A 106 1.04 18.73 6.29
C SER A 106 1.10 19.58 7.57
N GLU A 107 1.65 19.04 8.65
CA GLU A 107 1.83 19.74 9.92
C GLU A 107 2.82 20.90 9.81
N GLN A 108 3.98 20.65 9.22
CA GLN A 108 5.03 21.67 9.07
C GLN A 108 4.63 22.82 8.17
N ARG A 109 3.84 22.53 7.11
CA ARG A 109 3.40 23.54 6.16
C ARG A 109 2.01 24.11 6.45
N LEU A 110 1.32 23.58 7.45
CA LEU A 110 -0.06 23.96 7.82
C LEU A 110 -0.98 23.93 6.59
N CYS A 111 -0.87 22.91 5.76
CA CYS A 111 -1.59 22.75 4.50
C CYS A 111 -2.17 21.35 4.35
N ARG A 112 -2.99 21.17 3.32
CA ARG A 112 -3.60 19.88 2.98
C ARG A 112 -2.68 19.07 2.08
N VAL A 113 -2.26 17.91 2.58
CA VAL A 113 -1.41 16.95 1.85
C VAL A 113 -2.19 15.67 1.63
N LEU A 114 -2.31 15.24 0.39
CA LEU A 114 -2.88 13.96 0.01
C LEU A 114 -1.74 12.99 -0.33
N ASN A 115 -1.62 11.91 0.45
CA ASN A 115 -0.77 10.79 0.05
C ASN A 115 -1.61 9.78 -0.73
N ILE A 116 -1.08 9.30 -1.84
CA ILE A 116 -1.65 8.20 -2.63
C ILE A 116 -0.62 7.09 -2.67
N ASP A 117 -0.91 6.00 -1.95
CA ASP A 117 -0.07 4.81 -1.91
C ASP A 117 -0.57 3.81 -2.95
N ILE A 118 0.20 3.66 -4.04
CA ILE A 118 -0.21 2.83 -5.17
C ILE A 118 0.66 1.58 -5.19
N GLY A 119 0.07 0.48 -4.72
CA GLY A 119 0.67 -0.85 -4.72
C GLY A 119 0.33 -1.66 -5.96
N GLY A 120 0.35 -2.99 -5.81
CA GLY A 120 0.01 -3.91 -6.90
C GLY A 120 -1.49 -3.98 -7.21
N GLY A 121 -2.36 -3.97 -6.19
CA GLY A 121 -3.81 -4.15 -6.36
C GLY A 121 -4.64 -2.90 -6.13
N THR A 122 -4.16 -1.95 -5.33
CA THR A 122 -4.95 -0.82 -4.84
C THR A 122 -4.18 0.48 -4.87
N ALA A 123 -4.92 1.59 -4.95
CA ALA A 123 -4.51 2.94 -4.63
C ALA A 123 -5.20 3.36 -3.32
N ASN A 124 -4.40 3.64 -2.28
CA ASN A 124 -4.83 4.02 -0.95
C ASN A 124 -4.57 5.51 -0.72
N TYR A 125 -5.62 6.25 -0.39
CA TYR A 125 -5.59 7.71 -0.25
C TYR A 125 -5.68 8.10 1.22
N ALA A 126 -4.80 8.98 1.68
CA ALA A 126 -4.86 9.58 3.01
C ALA A 126 -4.68 11.10 2.90
N LEU A 127 -5.71 11.84 3.26
CA LEU A 127 -5.73 13.30 3.28
C LEU A 127 -5.42 13.79 4.70
N PHE A 128 -4.37 14.57 4.83
CA PHE A 128 -3.98 15.25 6.05
C PHE A 128 -4.24 16.74 5.92
N ASP A 129 -4.77 17.35 6.97
CA ASP A 129 -4.97 18.80 7.09
C ASP A 129 -4.27 19.30 8.36
N ALA A 130 -3.27 20.13 8.21
CA ALA A 130 -2.43 20.62 9.30
C ALA A 130 -1.96 19.50 10.26
N GLY A 131 -1.53 18.37 9.71
CA GLY A 131 -1.05 17.21 10.44
C GLY A 131 -2.12 16.25 10.96
N LYS A 132 -3.40 16.53 10.78
CA LYS A 132 -4.51 15.66 11.21
C LYS A 132 -5.10 14.92 10.03
N ILE A 133 -5.40 13.63 10.22
CA ILE A 133 -6.13 12.87 9.19
C ILE A 133 -7.53 13.46 8.99
N SER A 134 -7.83 13.84 7.77
CA SER A 134 -9.10 14.44 7.37
C SER A 134 -10.00 13.47 6.60
N GLY A 135 -9.40 12.53 5.88
CA GLY A 135 -10.15 11.52 5.15
C GLY A 135 -9.26 10.46 4.52
N THR A 136 -9.86 9.33 4.18
CA THR A 136 -9.20 8.26 3.42
C THR A 136 -10.13 7.71 2.37
N ALA A 137 -9.55 7.15 1.31
CA ALA A 137 -10.26 6.39 0.30
C ALA A 137 -9.40 5.22 -0.19
N CYS A 138 -10.02 4.23 -0.82
CA CYS A 138 -9.31 3.12 -1.44
C CYS A 138 -10.02 2.72 -2.72
N LEU A 139 -9.23 2.63 -3.80
CA LEU A 139 -9.65 2.24 -5.13
C LEU A 139 -8.92 0.97 -5.56
N ASN A 140 -9.62 -0.01 -6.16
CA ASN A 140 -9.04 -1.23 -6.73
C ASN A 140 -8.30 -0.95 -8.05
N VAL A 141 -7.30 -0.08 -8.00
CA VAL A 141 -6.39 0.21 -9.11
C VAL A 141 -4.96 0.20 -8.61
N GLY A 142 -4.14 -0.65 -9.20
CA GLY A 142 -2.73 -0.82 -8.83
C GLY A 142 -1.91 -1.43 -9.97
N GLY A 143 -0.60 -1.44 -9.82
CA GLY A 143 0.34 -1.80 -10.88
C GLY A 143 0.31 -3.27 -11.33
N ARG A 144 -0.26 -4.18 -10.52
CA ARG A 144 -0.29 -5.61 -10.82
C ARG A 144 -1.67 -6.14 -11.20
N LEU A 145 -2.58 -5.28 -11.62
CA LEU A 145 -3.90 -5.72 -12.09
C LEU A 145 -3.83 -6.54 -13.38
N LEU A 146 -2.78 -6.34 -14.19
CA LEU A 146 -2.40 -7.19 -15.30
C LEU A 146 -0.95 -7.64 -15.06
N GLU A 147 -0.76 -8.96 -14.98
CA GLU A 147 0.58 -9.56 -14.88
C GLU A 147 1.11 -9.83 -16.28
N THR A 148 2.42 -9.60 -16.47
CA THR A 148 3.06 -9.75 -17.78
C THR A 148 4.23 -10.73 -17.72
N ASP A 149 4.62 -11.23 -18.87
CA ASP A 149 5.93 -11.85 -19.05
C ASP A 149 7.02 -10.78 -19.30
N SER A 150 8.26 -11.22 -19.43
CA SER A 150 9.41 -10.35 -19.71
C SER A 150 9.36 -9.66 -21.07
N GLN A 151 8.42 -10.03 -21.94
CA GLN A 151 8.20 -9.41 -23.26
C GLN A 151 6.98 -8.47 -23.24
N GLY A 152 6.37 -8.26 -22.08
CA GLY A 152 5.22 -7.40 -21.92
C GLY A 152 3.88 -8.00 -22.36
N ARG A 153 3.81 -9.31 -22.61
CA ARG A 153 2.56 -9.98 -22.93
C ARG A 153 1.82 -10.29 -21.64
N VAL A 154 0.54 -9.96 -21.59
CA VAL A 154 -0.30 -10.26 -20.42
C VAL A 154 -0.44 -11.77 -20.25
N VAL A 155 -0.11 -12.27 -19.08
CA VAL A 155 -0.24 -13.68 -18.71
C VAL A 155 -1.44 -13.92 -17.77
N TYR A 156 -1.80 -12.91 -16.99
CA TYR A 156 -2.94 -12.96 -16.08
C TYR A 156 -3.59 -11.59 -15.90
N ALA A 157 -4.91 -11.57 -15.81
CA ALA A 157 -5.70 -10.37 -15.49
C ALA A 157 -6.50 -10.62 -14.21
N HIS A 158 -6.27 -9.79 -13.21
CA HIS A 158 -7.13 -9.75 -12.01
C HIS A 158 -8.48 -9.16 -12.35
N LYS A 159 -9.52 -9.50 -11.59
CA LYS A 159 -10.89 -9.06 -11.86
C LYS A 159 -11.02 -7.54 -12.07
N PRO A 160 -10.44 -6.65 -11.23
CA PRO A 160 -10.49 -5.21 -11.49
C PRO A 160 -9.78 -4.81 -12.79
N GLY A 161 -8.65 -5.44 -13.12
CA GLY A 161 -7.95 -5.22 -14.39
C GLY A 161 -8.78 -5.62 -15.59
N GLN A 162 -9.47 -6.76 -15.52
CA GLN A 162 -10.39 -7.20 -16.59
C GLN A 162 -11.55 -6.23 -16.76
N MET A 163 -12.11 -5.67 -15.67
CA MET A 163 -13.17 -4.66 -15.76
C MET A 163 -12.73 -3.41 -16.53
N ILE A 164 -11.47 -2.98 -16.33
CA ILE A 164 -10.90 -1.84 -17.04
C ILE A 164 -10.67 -2.18 -18.53
N VAL A 165 -10.18 -3.38 -18.83
CA VAL A 165 -10.02 -3.89 -20.20
C VAL A 165 -11.37 -3.93 -20.91
N ASP A 166 -12.40 -4.45 -20.26
CA ASP A 166 -13.75 -4.54 -20.80
C ASP A 166 -14.37 -3.16 -21.08
N GLU A 167 -14.11 -2.16 -20.24
CA GLU A 167 -14.52 -0.77 -20.50
C GLU A 167 -13.79 -0.18 -21.73
N CYS A 168 -12.49 -0.45 -21.86
CA CYS A 168 -11.68 0.11 -22.95
C CYS A 168 -11.98 -0.51 -24.32
N PHE A 169 -12.29 -1.82 -24.37
CA PHE A 169 -12.32 -2.58 -25.63
C PHE A 169 -13.58 -3.41 -25.85
N GLY A 170 -14.50 -3.38 -24.91
CA GLY A 170 -15.74 -4.14 -24.93
C GLY A 170 -15.72 -5.38 -24.05
N PRO A 171 -16.92 -5.79 -23.54
CA PRO A 171 -17.05 -6.93 -22.64
C PRO A 171 -16.52 -8.23 -23.23
N GLY A 172 -15.76 -9.00 -22.43
CA GLY A 172 -15.21 -10.30 -22.84
C GLY A 172 -13.92 -10.22 -23.65
N THR A 173 -13.30 -9.04 -23.76
CA THR A 173 -11.98 -8.90 -24.39
C THR A 173 -10.94 -9.73 -23.64
N ASP A 174 -10.23 -10.63 -24.33
CA ASP A 174 -9.15 -11.40 -23.70
C ASP A 174 -7.95 -10.47 -23.45
N ALA A 175 -7.69 -10.16 -22.18
CA ALA A 175 -6.57 -9.31 -21.78
C ALA A 175 -5.20 -9.82 -22.28
N ARG A 176 -5.07 -11.14 -22.53
CA ARG A 176 -3.83 -11.75 -23.04
C ARG A 176 -3.56 -11.43 -24.51
N SER A 177 -4.57 -10.95 -25.23
CA SER A 177 -4.45 -10.53 -26.64
C SER A 177 -4.06 -9.06 -26.81
N LEU A 178 -3.93 -8.30 -25.73
CA LEU A 178 -3.66 -6.86 -25.80
C LEU A 178 -2.27 -6.58 -26.37
N THR A 179 -2.21 -5.64 -27.30
CA THR A 179 -0.96 -5.08 -27.82
C THR A 179 -0.37 -4.06 -26.84
N GLY A 180 0.91 -3.71 -27.01
CA GLY A 180 1.54 -2.66 -26.20
C GLY A 180 0.82 -1.31 -26.25
N ALA A 181 0.26 -0.93 -27.42
CA ALA A 181 -0.53 0.29 -27.55
C ALA A 181 -1.86 0.21 -26.75
N GLN A 182 -2.49 -0.95 -26.73
CA GLN A 182 -3.68 -1.19 -25.93
C GLN A 182 -3.39 -1.21 -24.44
N LEU A 183 -2.24 -1.79 -24.01
CA LEU A 183 -1.79 -1.69 -22.60
C LEU A 183 -1.58 -0.24 -22.18
N ALA A 184 -0.99 0.58 -23.04
CA ALA A 184 -0.86 2.02 -22.77
C ALA A 184 -2.22 2.73 -22.68
N GLN A 185 -3.24 2.28 -23.38
CA GLN A 185 -4.61 2.80 -23.24
C GLN A 185 -5.23 2.38 -21.90
N VAL A 186 -5.07 1.11 -21.51
CA VAL A 186 -5.53 0.60 -20.21
C VAL A 186 -4.90 1.39 -19.07
N THR A 187 -3.56 1.58 -19.10
CA THR A 187 -2.87 2.31 -18.03
C THR A 187 -3.22 3.80 -17.99
N ARG A 188 -3.53 4.44 -19.13
CA ARG A 188 -4.10 5.79 -19.14
C ARG A 188 -5.46 5.82 -18.45
N ARG A 189 -6.33 4.85 -18.76
CA ARG A 189 -7.64 4.76 -18.09
C ARG A 189 -7.49 4.51 -16.59
N MET A 190 -6.52 3.69 -16.16
CA MET A 190 -6.20 3.51 -14.75
C MET A 190 -5.76 4.82 -14.07
N ALA A 191 -4.93 5.62 -14.75
CA ALA A 191 -4.52 6.93 -14.24
C ALA A 191 -5.71 7.90 -14.11
N GLU A 192 -6.62 7.92 -15.08
CA GLU A 192 -7.87 8.69 -15.01
C GLU A 192 -8.70 8.29 -13.79
N LEU A 193 -8.92 6.98 -13.58
CA LEU A 193 -9.66 6.45 -12.43
C LEU A 193 -9.05 6.90 -11.09
N ILE A 194 -7.72 6.94 -11.00
CA ILE A 194 -7.02 7.43 -9.81
C ILE A 194 -7.30 8.94 -9.60
N VAL A 195 -7.28 9.71 -10.67
CA VAL A 195 -7.53 11.16 -10.61
C VAL A 195 -8.99 11.48 -10.32
N GLU A 196 -9.95 10.69 -10.81
CA GLU A 196 -11.36 10.83 -10.49
C GLU A 196 -11.63 10.84 -8.97
N VAL A 197 -10.88 10.02 -8.20
CA VAL A 197 -10.96 10.01 -6.73
C VAL A 197 -10.44 11.30 -6.12
N ILE A 198 -9.37 11.87 -6.68
CA ILE A 198 -8.80 13.16 -6.22
C ILE A 198 -9.80 14.29 -6.46
N ASP A 199 -10.42 14.30 -7.63
CA ASP A 199 -11.37 15.34 -8.03
C ASP A 199 -12.78 15.12 -7.44
N GLY A 200 -13.04 13.95 -6.83
CA GLY A 200 -14.33 13.61 -6.21
C GLY A 200 -15.45 13.38 -7.22
N THR A 201 -15.12 13.14 -8.50
CA THR A 201 -16.09 12.92 -9.58
C THR A 201 -15.87 11.55 -10.19
N LEU A 202 -16.63 10.55 -9.75
CA LEU A 202 -16.45 9.16 -10.16
C LEU A 202 -17.29 8.79 -11.36
N SER A 203 -16.66 8.17 -12.36
CA SER A 203 -17.33 7.39 -13.40
C SER A 203 -18.01 6.13 -12.82
N PRO A 204 -18.94 5.50 -13.57
CA PRO A 204 -19.54 4.23 -13.13
C PRO A 204 -18.49 3.14 -12.82
N LEU A 205 -17.42 3.06 -13.61
CA LEU A 205 -16.35 2.11 -13.36
C LEU A 205 -15.58 2.46 -12.10
N ALA A 206 -15.21 3.71 -11.87
CA ALA A 206 -14.55 4.14 -10.64
C ALA A 206 -15.40 3.80 -9.42
N GLN A 207 -16.72 4.07 -9.46
CA GLN A 207 -17.63 3.68 -8.37
C GLN A 207 -17.62 2.17 -8.10
N ALA A 208 -17.62 1.34 -9.15
CA ALA A 208 -17.58 -0.10 -9.03
C ALA A 208 -16.24 -0.63 -8.46
N LEU A 209 -15.15 0.13 -8.65
CA LEU A 209 -13.80 -0.21 -8.17
C LEU A 209 -13.49 0.37 -6.79
N MET A 210 -14.30 1.27 -6.24
CA MET A 210 -14.11 1.77 -4.88
C MET A 210 -14.29 0.65 -3.84
N GLN A 211 -13.40 0.60 -2.86
CA GLN A 211 -13.49 -0.28 -1.68
C GLN A 211 -14.05 0.44 -0.45
N THR A 212 -13.97 1.77 -0.43
CA THR A 212 -14.41 2.62 0.68
C THR A 212 -15.21 3.80 0.15
N GLY A 213 -15.69 4.67 1.06
CA GLY A 213 -16.24 5.97 0.68
C GLY A 213 -15.19 6.89 0.03
N LEU A 214 -15.67 8.00 -0.51
CA LEU A 214 -14.85 9.06 -1.09
C LEU A 214 -14.11 9.88 -0.02
N LEU A 215 -13.11 10.62 -0.46
CA LEU A 215 -12.53 11.72 0.29
C LEU A 215 -13.59 12.79 0.61
N PRO A 216 -13.41 13.62 1.64
CA PRO A 216 -14.34 14.69 1.98
C PRO A 216 -14.60 15.63 0.78
N ALA A 217 -15.89 15.88 0.49
CA ALA A 217 -16.28 16.72 -0.63
C ALA A 217 -15.79 18.18 -0.46
N GLY A 218 -15.43 18.81 -1.58
CA GLY A 218 -15.02 20.22 -1.60
C GLY A 218 -13.63 20.51 -1.00
N VAL A 219 -12.87 19.47 -0.69
CA VAL A 219 -11.50 19.60 -0.15
C VAL A 219 -10.48 19.33 -1.24
N THR A 220 -9.77 20.36 -1.68
CA THR A 220 -8.69 20.24 -2.66
C THR A 220 -7.34 20.12 -1.94
N PRO A 221 -6.53 19.08 -2.20
CA PRO A 221 -5.18 19.00 -1.67
C PRO A 221 -4.27 20.07 -2.28
N GLU A 222 -3.39 20.64 -1.47
CA GLU A 222 -2.40 21.63 -1.91
C GLU A 222 -1.09 20.95 -2.34
N ILE A 223 -0.83 19.78 -1.77
CA ILE A 223 0.31 18.93 -2.12
C ILE A 223 -0.18 17.50 -2.28
N ILE A 224 0.35 16.80 -3.28
CA ILE A 224 0.18 15.36 -3.47
C ILE A 224 1.52 14.68 -3.27
N THR A 225 1.52 13.56 -2.54
CA THR A 225 2.66 12.65 -2.46
C THR A 225 2.25 11.28 -2.98
N LEU A 226 3.14 10.66 -3.77
CA LEU A 226 2.94 9.32 -4.31
C LEU A 226 3.89 8.35 -3.62
N SER A 227 3.34 7.27 -3.04
CA SER A 227 4.10 6.19 -2.42
C SER A 227 3.67 4.82 -2.99
N GLY A 228 4.25 3.75 -2.47
CA GLY A 228 4.08 2.40 -3.02
C GLY A 228 5.00 2.12 -4.22
N GLY A 229 4.87 0.93 -4.78
CA GLY A 229 5.72 0.49 -5.91
C GLY A 229 5.53 1.34 -7.16
N VAL A 230 4.29 1.73 -7.46
CA VAL A 230 4.00 2.62 -8.61
C VAL A 230 4.48 4.04 -8.33
N GLY A 231 4.39 4.53 -7.08
CA GLY A 231 4.97 5.81 -6.67
C GLY A 231 6.49 5.86 -6.82
N GLU A 232 7.17 4.75 -6.55
CA GLU A 232 8.61 4.63 -6.81
C GLU A 232 8.92 4.67 -8.31
N CYS A 233 8.15 3.95 -9.15
CA CYS A 233 8.30 4.01 -10.60
C CYS A 233 7.97 5.40 -11.17
N TYR A 234 7.06 6.13 -10.55
CA TYR A 234 6.77 7.52 -10.93
C TYR A 234 7.98 8.43 -10.68
N ARG A 235 8.68 8.22 -9.57
CA ARG A 235 9.89 8.96 -9.22
C ARG A 235 11.11 8.55 -10.04
N HIS A 236 11.29 7.24 -10.21
CA HIS A 236 12.42 6.62 -10.90
C HIS A 236 11.90 5.61 -11.92
N GLN A 237 11.64 6.08 -13.13
CA GLN A 237 11.14 5.23 -14.20
C GLN A 237 12.19 4.17 -14.56
N PRO A 238 11.85 2.86 -14.45
CA PRO A 238 12.76 1.81 -14.86
C PRO A 238 12.95 1.82 -16.38
N ALA A 239 14.15 1.42 -16.84
CA ALA A 239 14.44 1.33 -18.27
C ALA A 239 13.60 0.25 -18.97
N ASP A 240 13.32 -0.86 -18.28
CA ASP A 240 12.41 -1.90 -18.76
C ASP A 240 11.04 -1.73 -18.07
N PRO A 241 9.97 -1.41 -18.81
CA PRO A 241 8.65 -1.22 -18.26
C PRO A 241 7.97 -2.50 -17.74
N PHE A 242 8.56 -3.66 -17.97
CA PHE A 242 8.06 -4.97 -17.54
C PHE A 242 8.96 -5.68 -16.53
N CYS A 243 9.97 -5.00 -15.99
CA CYS A 243 10.95 -5.56 -15.05
C CYS A 243 10.33 -6.14 -13.76
N PHE A 244 9.10 -5.77 -13.43
CA PHE A 244 8.35 -6.30 -12.28
C PHE A 244 7.31 -7.36 -12.66
N ALA A 245 7.32 -7.82 -13.92
CA ALA A 245 6.32 -8.75 -14.46
C ALA A 245 4.87 -8.25 -14.28
N ASP A 246 4.66 -6.95 -14.39
CA ASP A 246 3.37 -6.27 -14.28
C ASP A 246 3.36 -4.96 -15.09
N ILE A 247 2.26 -4.20 -15.01
CA ILE A 247 2.07 -2.93 -15.71
C ILE A 247 2.31 -1.70 -14.81
N GLY A 248 2.90 -1.87 -13.63
CA GLY A 248 3.17 -0.78 -12.69
C GLY A 248 3.99 0.37 -13.27
N PRO A 249 5.11 0.11 -13.98
CA PRO A 249 5.88 1.17 -14.63
C PRO A 249 5.10 1.90 -15.73
N LEU A 250 4.24 1.19 -16.48
CA LEU A 250 3.37 1.84 -17.48
C LEU A 250 2.31 2.72 -16.83
N LEU A 251 1.73 2.27 -15.69
CA LEU A 251 0.81 3.09 -14.91
C LEU A 251 1.50 4.34 -14.35
N ALA A 252 2.72 4.21 -13.86
CA ALA A 252 3.53 5.34 -13.40
C ALA A 252 3.78 6.37 -14.51
N THR A 253 4.09 5.91 -15.72
CA THR A 253 4.22 6.76 -16.91
C THR A 253 2.89 7.46 -17.23
N ALA A 254 1.77 6.73 -17.22
CA ALA A 254 0.46 7.31 -17.49
C ALA A 254 0.06 8.38 -16.45
N LEU A 255 0.37 8.16 -15.17
CA LEU A 255 0.18 9.16 -14.11
C LEU A 255 1.06 10.39 -14.32
N HIS A 256 2.34 10.19 -14.67
CA HIS A 256 3.26 11.29 -14.96
C HIS A 256 2.78 12.15 -16.14
N ASP A 257 2.18 11.52 -17.14
CA ASP A 257 1.69 12.20 -18.34
C ASP A 257 0.28 12.76 -18.17
N HIS A 258 -0.40 12.46 -17.08
CA HIS A 258 -1.77 12.91 -16.85
C HIS A 258 -1.85 14.44 -16.67
N PRO A 259 -2.63 15.19 -17.49
CA PRO A 259 -2.63 16.66 -17.47
C PRO A 259 -2.94 17.22 -16.07
N ARG A 260 -3.93 16.66 -15.40
CA ARG A 260 -4.36 17.12 -14.08
C ARG A 260 -3.26 16.97 -13.01
N LEU A 261 -2.48 15.87 -13.03
CA LEU A 261 -1.36 15.68 -12.08
C LEU A 261 -0.18 16.60 -12.39
N ARG A 262 0.02 16.97 -13.66
CA ARG A 262 1.04 17.97 -14.05
C ARG A 262 0.72 19.37 -13.55
N GLU A 263 -0.54 19.70 -13.36
CA GLU A 263 -0.97 20.99 -12.80
C GLU A 263 -0.91 21.01 -11.26
N MET A 264 -0.91 19.83 -10.62
CA MET A 264 -0.85 19.70 -9.18
C MET A 264 0.59 19.75 -8.64
N ASN A 265 0.73 20.17 -7.40
CA ASN A 265 2.01 20.17 -6.69
C ASN A 265 2.34 18.76 -6.20
N VAL A 266 2.87 17.91 -7.09
CA VAL A 266 3.33 16.57 -6.74
C VAL A 266 4.72 16.64 -6.14
N GLN A 267 4.88 16.16 -4.91
CA GLN A 267 6.17 16.10 -4.21
C GLN A 267 6.54 14.64 -3.92
N PHE A 268 7.85 14.38 -3.86
CA PHE A 268 8.35 13.04 -3.62
C PHE A 268 8.61 12.84 -2.13
N PRO A 269 7.97 11.86 -1.50
CA PRO A 269 8.27 11.50 -0.13
C PRO A 269 9.70 10.93 0.00
N ALA A 270 10.28 11.07 1.19
CA ALA A 270 11.58 10.47 1.49
C ALA A 270 11.56 8.93 1.37
N GLN A 271 10.38 8.32 1.62
CA GLN A 271 10.14 6.90 1.54
C GLN A 271 8.93 6.63 0.63
N THR A 272 9.08 5.71 -0.32
CA THR A 272 8.05 5.32 -1.28
C THR A 272 7.59 3.89 -1.06
N VAL A 273 8.35 2.88 -1.52
CA VAL A 273 7.99 1.45 -1.45
C VAL A 273 7.75 0.97 -0.02
N ARG A 274 8.44 1.56 0.96
CA ARG A 274 8.40 1.12 2.36
C ARG A 274 7.55 2.00 3.26
N ALA A 275 6.78 2.92 2.68
CA ALA A 275 5.96 3.85 3.44
C ALA A 275 5.04 3.12 4.44
N THR A 276 4.32 2.10 4.00
CA THR A 276 3.43 1.31 4.86
C THR A 276 4.18 0.64 6.02
N VAL A 277 5.35 0.04 5.76
CA VAL A 277 6.13 -0.66 6.80
C VAL A 277 6.67 0.33 7.84
N ILE A 278 7.18 1.47 7.39
CA ILE A 278 7.73 2.52 8.27
C ILE A 278 6.63 3.15 9.12
N GLY A 279 5.49 3.46 8.50
CA GLY A 279 4.34 4.02 9.19
C GLY A 279 3.78 3.05 10.25
N ALA A 280 3.73 1.78 9.91
CA ALA A 280 3.30 0.74 10.84
C ALA A 280 4.24 0.59 12.05
N GLY A 281 5.55 0.60 11.84
CA GLY A 281 6.52 0.55 12.94
C GLY A 281 6.32 1.71 13.91
N ALA A 282 6.10 2.92 13.41
CA ALA A 282 5.80 4.09 14.23
C ALA A 282 4.46 3.95 14.99
N HIS A 283 3.44 3.38 14.35
CA HIS A 283 2.11 3.18 14.95
C HIS A 283 2.14 2.11 16.05
N THR A 284 2.86 1.02 15.84
CA THR A 284 3.03 -0.05 16.84
C THR A 284 3.69 0.46 18.12
N LEU A 285 4.69 1.33 18.00
CA LEU A 285 5.33 1.95 19.17
C LEU A 285 4.39 2.89 19.92
N SER A 286 3.49 3.57 19.24
CA SER A 286 2.46 4.40 19.90
C SER A 286 1.45 3.55 20.65
N LEU A 287 1.11 2.36 20.17
CA LEU A 287 0.21 1.41 20.83
C LEU A 287 0.90 0.70 22.02
N SER A 288 2.17 0.33 21.90
CA SER A 288 2.91 -0.31 22.99
C SER A 288 3.25 0.64 24.13
N GLY A 289 3.26 1.95 23.90
CA GLY A 289 3.39 2.98 24.93
C GLY A 289 2.21 3.08 25.89
N SER A 290 1.11 2.38 25.62
CA SER A 290 -0.06 2.30 26.48
C SER A 290 -0.09 0.98 27.24
N THR A 291 0.86 0.77 28.14
CA THR A 291 0.82 -0.37 29.07
C THR A 291 -0.30 -0.13 30.07
N ILE A 292 -1.41 -0.84 29.92
CA ILE A 292 -2.48 -0.86 30.91
C ILE A 292 -2.10 -1.92 31.94
N TRP A 293 -1.71 -1.48 33.14
CA TRP A 293 -1.56 -2.36 34.27
C TRP A 293 -2.93 -2.59 34.90
N LEU A 294 -3.40 -3.84 34.92
CA LEU A 294 -4.65 -4.24 35.54
C LEU A 294 -4.33 -5.26 36.62
N GLU A 295 -4.35 -4.87 37.87
CA GLU A 295 -4.20 -5.76 39.03
C GLU A 295 -5.58 -6.07 39.64
N GLY A 296 -5.90 -7.35 39.79
CA GLY A 296 -7.14 -7.79 40.42
C GLY A 296 -8.42 -7.62 39.61
N VAL A 297 -8.32 -7.42 38.29
CA VAL A 297 -9.48 -7.21 37.40
C VAL A 297 -9.73 -8.46 36.53
N GLN A 298 -10.96 -8.99 36.55
CA GLN A 298 -11.37 -10.05 35.62
C GLN A 298 -11.67 -9.46 34.23
N LEU A 299 -11.01 -9.95 33.19
CA LEU A 299 -11.30 -9.61 31.81
C LEU A 299 -12.25 -10.60 31.16
N PRO A 300 -13.10 -10.19 30.22
CA PRO A 300 -13.20 -8.87 29.61
C PRO A 300 -14.04 -7.87 30.39
N LEU A 301 -13.56 -6.63 30.50
CA LEU A 301 -14.37 -5.52 31.00
C LEU A 301 -15.42 -5.15 29.92
N ARG A 302 -16.71 -5.25 30.28
CA ARG A 302 -17.82 -4.82 29.42
C ARG A 302 -18.54 -3.65 30.08
N ASN A 303 -18.95 -2.67 29.26
CA ASN A 303 -19.78 -1.53 29.68
C ASN A 303 -19.11 -0.52 30.63
N PHE A 304 -17.88 -0.08 30.32
CA PHE A 304 -17.33 1.13 30.88
C PHE A 304 -17.56 2.30 29.90
N TRP A 305 -18.24 3.32 30.40
CA TRP A 305 -18.53 4.59 29.72
C TRP A 305 -17.31 5.51 29.73
#